data_2bac63b025a3f1c81448dba558c60d28
#
_entry.id   2bac63b025a3f1c81448dba558c60d28
#
_cell.length_a   1.000
_cell.length_b   1.000
_cell.length_c   1.000
_cell.angle_alpha   90.00
_cell.angle_beta   90.00
_cell.angle_gamma   90.00
#
_symmetry.space_group_name_H-M   'P 1'
#
loop_
_entity.id
_entity.type
_entity.pdbx_description
1 polymer ?
#
loop_
_entity_poly.entity_id
_entity_poly.type
_entity_poly.pdbx_seq_one_letter_code
_entity_poly.pdbx_strand_id
1 'polypeptide(L)'
;INAQMKTLIDRIVPQYTSLSNKEFYFIITAAETDLNMMERSIECFRGLLDCLENPTEKGIIYGVGAWQKGEIKGTKAMQEAYEMGKNV
;
A
#
# COMPACT_ATOMS: atom_id res chain seq x y z
N ILE A 1 -6.30 7.42 -1.97
CA ILE A 1 -5.16 7.71 -1.08
C ILE A 1 -5.51 8.95 -0.24
N ASN A 2 -5.29 8.87 1.05
CA ASN A 2 -5.65 9.98 1.92
C ASN A 2 -4.56 11.08 1.96
N ALA A 3 -4.93 12.23 2.57
CA ALA A 3 -4.03 13.38 2.61
C ALA A 3 -2.76 13.11 3.43
N GLN A 4 -2.89 12.37 4.52
CA GLN A 4 -1.75 12.04 5.36
C GLN A 4 -0.73 11.19 4.60
N MET A 5 -1.19 10.20 3.86
CA MET A 5 -0.31 9.36 3.05
C MET A 5 0.32 10.16 1.91
N LYS A 6 -0.44 11.04 1.26
CA LYS A 6 0.12 11.88 0.20
C LYS A 6 1.19 12.81 0.74
N THR A 7 0.99 13.35 1.93
CA THR A 7 1.98 14.20 2.58
C THR A 7 3.27 13.41 2.85
N LEU A 8 3.15 12.16 3.31
CA LEU A 8 4.31 11.31 3.51
C LEU A 8 5.05 11.07 2.19
N ILE A 9 4.32 10.76 1.14
CA ILE A 9 4.90 10.55 -0.20
C ILE A 9 5.66 11.79 -0.64
N ASP A 10 5.06 12.97 -0.49
CA ASP A 10 5.70 14.22 -0.89
C ASP A 10 6.97 14.52 -0.09
N ARG A 11 7.06 14.01 1.13
CA ARG A 11 8.25 14.14 1.95
C ARG A 11 9.32 13.11 1.64
N ILE A 12 8.92 11.98 1.08
CA ILE A 12 9.84 10.91 0.68
C ILE A 12 10.58 11.29 -0.60
N VAL A 13 9.90 11.90 -1.56
CA VAL A 13 10.47 12.19 -2.88
C VAL A 13 11.78 12.97 -2.84
N PRO A 14 11.93 14.02 -2.00
CA PRO A 14 13.22 14.71 -1.90
C PRO A 14 14.37 13.82 -1.39
N GLN A 15 14.06 12.69 -0.78
CA GLN A 15 15.04 11.75 -0.24
C GLN A 15 15.30 10.58 -1.20
N TYR A 16 14.97 10.72 -2.47
CA TYR A 16 14.97 9.61 -3.42
C TYR A 16 16.36 8.96 -3.56
N THR A 17 17.44 9.70 -3.41
CA THR A 17 18.79 9.15 -3.51
C THR A 17 19.16 8.28 -2.30
N SER A 18 18.49 8.48 -1.17
CA SER A 18 18.74 7.72 0.05
C SER A 18 17.87 6.46 0.12
N LEU A 19 16.90 6.32 -0.77
CA LEU A 19 15.91 5.24 -0.75
C LEU A 19 16.07 4.29 -1.93
N SER A 20 17.30 4.06 -2.35
CA SER A 20 17.58 3.12 -3.42
C SER A 20 17.55 1.68 -2.92
N ASN A 21 17.18 0.75 -3.81
CA ASN A 21 17.22 -0.69 -3.58
C ASN A 21 16.32 -1.13 -2.42
N LYS A 22 15.17 -0.49 -2.25
CA LYS A 22 14.21 -0.83 -1.18
C LYS A 22 13.09 -1.70 -1.69
N GLU A 23 12.59 -2.54 -0.81
CA GLU A 23 11.41 -3.36 -1.05
C GLU A 23 10.20 -2.65 -0.47
N PHE A 24 9.09 -2.69 -1.21
CA PHE A 24 7.87 -1.98 -0.82
C PHE A 24 6.70 -2.95 -0.73
N TYR A 25 5.92 -2.78 0.31
CA TYR A 25 4.70 -3.53 0.58
C TYR A 25 3.59 -2.52 0.77
N PHE A 26 2.44 -2.75 0.15
CA PHE A 26 1.32 -1.83 0.26
C PHE A 26 0.11 -2.51 0.85
N ILE A 27 -0.57 -1.80 1.74
CA ILE A 27 -1.84 -2.25 2.31
C ILE A 27 -2.84 -1.13 2.05
N ILE A 28 -3.94 -1.46 1.39
CA ILE A 28 -5.03 -0.51 1.19
C ILE A 28 -6.32 -1.09 1.73
N THR A 29 -7.15 -0.25 2.30
CA THR A 29 -8.45 -0.64 2.84
C THR A 29 -9.52 0.29 2.31
N ALA A 30 -10.69 -0.26 2.07
CA ALA A 30 -11.83 0.51 1.60
C ALA A 30 -13.13 -0.23 1.87
N ALA A 31 -14.22 0.51 1.92
CA ALA A 31 -15.56 -0.07 1.98
C ALA A 31 -15.96 -0.71 0.64
N GLU A 32 -15.39 -0.22 -0.45
CA GLU A 32 -15.64 -0.73 -1.80
C GLU A 32 -15.24 -2.20 -1.90
N THR A 33 -16.04 -2.99 -2.61
CA THR A 33 -15.76 -4.42 -2.81
C THR A 33 -15.13 -4.73 -4.16
N ASP A 34 -15.22 -3.82 -5.12
CA ASP A 34 -14.65 -4.00 -6.46
C ASP A 34 -13.16 -3.63 -6.45
N LEU A 35 -12.32 -4.63 -6.67
CA LEU A 35 -10.87 -4.43 -6.69
C LEU A 35 -10.42 -3.45 -7.77
N ASN A 36 -11.16 -3.37 -8.88
CA ASN A 36 -10.81 -2.44 -9.96
C ASN A 36 -10.87 -0.99 -9.50
N MET A 37 -11.69 -0.69 -8.50
CA MET A 37 -11.80 0.66 -7.95
C MET A 37 -10.58 1.04 -7.11
N MET A 38 -9.76 0.06 -6.73
CA MET A 38 -8.56 0.29 -5.95
C MET A 38 -7.34 0.60 -6.81
N GLU A 39 -7.42 0.37 -8.12
CA GLU A 39 -6.28 0.54 -9.02
C GLU A 39 -5.72 1.97 -9.00
N ARG A 40 -6.57 2.97 -8.86
CA ARG A 40 -6.11 4.36 -8.82
C ARG A 40 -5.19 4.63 -7.63
N SER A 41 -5.51 4.04 -6.47
CA SER A 41 -4.65 4.18 -5.29
C SER A 41 -3.32 3.45 -5.48
N ILE A 42 -3.36 2.28 -6.08
CA ILE A 42 -2.16 1.52 -6.38
C ILE A 42 -1.29 2.27 -7.39
N GLU A 43 -1.88 2.89 -8.40
CA GLU A 43 -1.13 3.68 -9.38
C GLU A 43 -0.44 4.87 -8.74
N CYS A 44 -1.04 5.48 -7.70
CA CYS A 44 -0.38 6.54 -6.94
C CYS A 44 0.89 6.03 -6.26
N PHE A 45 0.85 4.84 -5.66
CA PHE A 45 2.04 4.24 -5.05
C PHE A 45 3.08 3.87 -6.10
N ARG A 46 2.64 3.35 -7.24
CA ARG A 46 3.55 3.02 -8.33
C ARG A 46 4.23 4.26 -8.90
N GLY A 47 3.50 5.38 -8.93
CA GLY A 47 4.08 6.66 -9.29
C GLY A 47 5.22 7.08 -8.35
N LEU A 48 5.06 6.83 -7.05
CA LEU A 48 6.14 7.05 -6.09
C LEU A 48 7.34 6.15 -6.43
N LEU A 49 7.09 4.86 -6.66
CA LEU A 49 8.17 3.92 -6.96
C LEU A 49 8.95 4.33 -8.21
N ASP A 50 8.25 4.88 -9.21
CA ASP A 50 8.89 5.37 -10.44
C ASP A 50 9.88 6.50 -10.19
N CYS A 51 9.75 7.20 -9.07
CA CYS A 51 10.65 8.26 -8.68
C CYS A 51 11.87 7.77 -7.91
N LEU A 52 11.89 6.51 -7.49
CA LEU A 52 12.94 5.97 -6.66
C LEU A 52 13.92 5.13 -7.49
N GLU A 53 15.11 4.92 -6.96
CA GLU A 53 16.14 4.14 -7.63
C GLU A 53 16.02 2.66 -7.27
N ASN A 54 15.78 1.84 -8.29
CA ASN A 54 15.67 0.38 -8.17
C ASN A 54 14.72 -0.10 -7.06
N PRO A 55 13.46 0.36 -7.07
CA PRO A 55 12.48 -0.13 -6.10
C PRO A 55 11.95 -1.49 -6.50
N THR A 56 11.53 -2.29 -5.51
CA THR A 56 10.90 -3.57 -5.76
C THR A 56 9.53 -3.59 -5.06
N GLU A 57 8.47 -3.76 -5.84
CA GLU A 57 7.14 -3.96 -5.30
C GLU A 57 6.99 -5.44 -4.94
N LYS A 58 6.91 -5.74 -3.65
CA LYS A 58 6.91 -7.13 -3.15
C LYS A 58 5.52 -7.68 -2.90
N GLY A 59 4.57 -6.83 -2.55
CA GLY A 59 3.23 -7.32 -2.30
C GLY A 59 2.22 -6.21 -2.05
N ILE A 60 0.96 -6.53 -2.33
CA ILE A 60 -0.16 -5.61 -2.10
C ILE A 60 -1.25 -6.40 -1.39
N ILE A 61 -1.80 -5.83 -0.33
CA ILE A 61 -2.94 -6.38 0.39
C ILE A 61 -4.15 -5.49 0.15
N TYR A 62 -5.23 -6.08 -0.32
CA TYR A 62 -6.50 -5.39 -0.58
C TYR A 62 -7.49 -5.72 0.53
N GLY A 63 -7.65 -4.83 1.50
CA GLY A 63 -8.64 -4.98 2.56
C GLY A 63 -9.93 -4.29 2.17
N VAL A 64 -10.63 -4.83 1.18
CA VAL A 64 -11.86 -4.24 0.64
C VAL A 64 -13.08 -4.79 1.36
N GLY A 65 -14.20 -4.06 1.27
CA GLY A 65 -15.47 -4.49 1.86
C GLY A 65 -15.59 -4.27 3.36
N ALA A 66 -14.64 -3.59 3.99
CA ALA A 66 -14.70 -3.30 5.43
C ALA A 66 -15.27 -1.88 5.61
N TRP A 67 -16.52 -1.82 6.04
CA TRP A 67 -17.25 -0.57 6.19
C TRP A 67 -17.13 0.01 7.60
N GLN A 68 -17.31 -0.83 8.61
CA GLN A 68 -17.32 -0.39 10.01
C GLN A 68 -16.05 -0.81 10.73
N LYS A 69 -15.77 -0.11 11.84
CA LYS A 69 -14.62 -0.41 12.69
C LYS A 69 -14.66 -1.88 13.11
N GLY A 70 -13.56 -2.55 12.92
CA GLY A 70 -13.40 -3.95 13.33
C GLY A 70 -13.81 -4.98 12.29
N GLU A 71 -14.50 -4.60 11.23
CA GLU A 71 -14.93 -5.58 10.22
C GLU A 71 -13.76 -6.26 9.51
N ILE A 72 -12.61 -5.59 9.45
CA ILE A 72 -11.42 -6.15 8.80
C ILE A 72 -10.85 -7.35 9.58
N LYS A 73 -11.16 -7.47 10.86
CA LYS A 73 -10.67 -8.57 11.70
C LYS A 73 -11.25 -9.89 11.21
N GLY A 74 -10.44 -10.93 11.18
CA GLY A 74 -10.86 -12.25 10.76
C GLY A 74 -11.02 -12.41 9.26
N THR A 75 -10.73 -11.39 8.46
CA THR A 75 -10.79 -11.49 7.01
C THR A 75 -9.53 -12.14 6.44
N LYS A 76 -9.67 -12.64 5.22
CA LYS A 76 -8.52 -13.17 4.47
C LYS A 76 -7.43 -12.12 4.30
N ALA A 77 -7.82 -10.86 4.05
CA ALA A 77 -6.86 -9.77 3.88
C ALA A 77 -6.03 -9.55 5.13
N MET A 78 -6.64 -9.61 6.31
CA MET A 78 -5.91 -9.49 7.58
C MET A 78 -4.89 -10.62 7.72
N GLN A 79 -5.28 -11.86 7.40
CA GLN A 79 -4.39 -13.01 7.45
C GLN A 79 -3.25 -12.88 6.45
N GLU A 80 -3.55 -12.45 5.24
CA GLU A 80 -2.52 -12.24 4.21
C GLU A 80 -1.52 -11.17 4.65
N ALA A 81 -2.00 -10.09 5.26
CA ALA A 81 -1.13 -9.03 5.76
C ALA A 81 -0.19 -9.54 6.85
N TYR A 82 -0.73 -10.35 7.76
CA TYR A 82 0.07 -10.98 8.82
C TYR A 82 1.18 -11.85 8.22
N GLU A 83 0.82 -12.72 7.28
CA GLU A 83 1.79 -13.62 6.65
C GLU A 83 2.83 -12.84 5.84
N MET A 84 2.42 -11.79 5.16
CA MET A 84 3.32 -10.94 4.40
C MET A 84 4.36 -10.29 5.33
N GLY A 85 3.92 -9.76 6.46
CA GLY A 85 4.82 -9.14 7.44
C GLY A 85 5.75 -10.16 8.09
N LYS A 86 5.25 -11.36 8.34
CA LYS A 86 6.05 -12.44 8.95
C LYS A 86 7.21 -12.87 8.06
N ASN A 87 7.05 -12.77 6.74
CA ASN A 87 8.02 -13.24 5.76
C ASN A 87 8.90 -12.13 5.16
N VAL A 88 8.87 -10.96 5.76
CA VAL A 88 9.72 -9.84 5.34
C VAL A 88 11.19 -10.10 5.67
#